data_16c0c4786ff236ffb35ad3f634bc470c
#
_entry.id   16c0c4786ff236ffb35ad3f634bc470c
#
_cell.length_a   1.000
_cell.length_b   1.000
_cell.length_c   1.000
_cell.angle_alpha   90.00
_cell.angle_beta   90.00
_cell.angle_gamma   90.00
#
_symmetry.space_group_name_H-M   'P 1'
#
loop_
_entity.id
_entity.type
_entity.pdbx_description
1 polymer ?
#
loop_
_entity_poly.entity_id
_entity_poly.type
_entity_poly.pdbx_seq_one_letter_code
_entity_poly.pdbx_strand_id
1 'polypeptide(L)'
;MQKHAVFEGIIERGMVGIVRAPSAQAAVQIAEACIAGGITALEVAFTTPDTLGVLRILRERHGADVLLGAGTVLDTETARAAILAGAQFIISPSVNVETITLCQRYQVLAMPGAMTPTEIVTALQAGADIVKVFPAEMFGPAYIKALRAPLPQAPLMPTGGVTVENLHEWFASGAVAVGIGGSLSGPGATGDYAAVTARARAFVARMARVRISTSSG
;
A
#
# COMPACT_ATOMS: atom_id res chain seq x y z
N MET A 1 12.88 -7.41 -14.33
CA MET A 1 13.75 -6.64 -13.40
C MET A 1 12.99 -5.54 -12.65
N GLN A 2 12.19 -4.72 -13.33
CA GLN A 2 11.48 -3.61 -12.65
C GLN A 2 10.48 -4.06 -11.57
N LYS A 3 9.68 -5.11 -11.83
CA LYS A 3 8.69 -5.63 -10.88
C LYS A 3 9.33 -6.13 -9.57
N HIS A 4 10.43 -6.87 -9.66
CA HIS A 4 11.17 -7.38 -8.50
C HIS A 4 11.73 -6.24 -7.64
N ALA A 5 12.30 -5.22 -8.26
CA ALA A 5 12.79 -4.05 -7.55
C ALA A 5 11.67 -3.28 -6.82
N VAL A 6 10.46 -3.22 -7.42
CA VAL A 6 9.28 -2.62 -6.75
C VAL A 6 8.85 -3.48 -5.55
N PHE A 7 8.83 -4.81 -5.69
CA PHE A 7 8.52 -5.73 -4.60
C PHE A 7 9.50 -5.54 -3.43
N GLU A 8 10.81 -5.62 -3.69
CA GLU A 8 11.83 -5.40 -2.68
C GLU A 8 11.71 -4.02 -2.05
N GLY A 9 11.48 -2.99 -2.87
CA GLY A 9 11.30 -1.62 -2.40
C GLY A 9 10.07 -1.43 -1.50
N ILE A 10 8.96 -2.15 -1.72
CA ILE A 10 7.81 -2.16 -0.80
C ILE A 10 8.17 -2.83 0.53
N ILE A 11 8.82 -4.00 0.47
CA ILE A 11 9.25 -4.73 1.68
C ILE A 11 10.27 -3.90 2.48
N GLU A 12 11.24 -3.30 1.80
CA GLU A 12 12.25 -2.45 2.43
C GLU A 12 11.64 -1.22 3.10
N ARG A 13 10.68 -0.54 2.47
CA ARG A 13 9.98 0.58 3.10
C ARG A 13 9.04 0.14 4.22
N GLY A 14 8.44 -1.03 4.07
CA GLY A 14 7.51 -1.63 5.04
C GLY A 14 6.17 -0.90 5.16
N MET A 15 5.98 0.22 4.48
CA MET A 15 4.79 1.07 4.59
C MET A 15 4.35 1.58 3.22
N VAL A 16 3.04 1.49 2.94
CA VAL A 16 2.40 2.11 1.78
C VAL A 16 1.39 3.13 2.29
N GLY A 17 1.63 4.40 1.99
CA GLY A 17 0.70 5.48 2.33
C GLY A 17 -0.46 5.54 1.33
N ILE A 18 -1.68 5.59 1.83
CA ILE A 18 -2.89 5.63 1.00
C ILE A 18 -3.35 7.08 0.87
N VAL A 19 -3.34 7.57 -0.36
CA VAL A 19 -3.82 8.91 -0.72
C VAL A 19 -5.26 8.79 -1.21
N ARG A 20 -6.17 9.39 -0.45
CA ARG A 20 -7.58 9.57 -0.82
C ARG A 20 -7.97 11.01 -0.54
N ALA A 21 -8.49 11.70 -1.53
CA ALA A 21 -8.73 13.13 -1.46
C ALA A 21 -10.01 13.55 -2.19
N PRO A 22 -10.60 14.71 -1.82
CA PRO A 22 -11.79 15.23 -2.47
C PRO A 22 -11.52 15.84 -3.86
N SER A 23 -10.25 16.06 -4.21
CA SER A 23 -9.83 16.60 -5.51
C SER A 23 -8.43 16.11 -5.89
N ALA A 24 -8.11 16.17 -7.19
CA ALA A 24 -6.78 15.86 -7.70
C ALA A 24 -5.69 16.75 -7.07
N GLN A 25 -5.97 18.05 -6.92
CA GLN A 25 -5.04 18.99 -6.28
C GLN A 25 -4.75 18.60 -4.83
N ALA A 26 -5.77 18.30 -4.04
CA ALA A 26 -5.60 17.85 -2.67
C ALA A 26 -4.83 16.52 -2.59
N ALA A 27 -5.06 15.60 -3.53
CA ALA A 27 -4.32 14.34 -3.61
C ALA A 27 -2.82 14.57 -3.83
N VAL A 28 -2.45 15.45 -4.76
CA VAL A 28 -1.05 15.83 -4.99
C VAL A 28 -0.45 16.41 -3.72
N GLN A 29 -1.12 17.35 -3.05
CA GLN A 29 -0.61 17.95 -1.81
C GLN A 29 -0.45 16.94 -0.67
N ILE A 30 -1.39 16.01 -0.51
CA ILE A 30 -1.29 14.91 0.48
C ILE A 30 -0.09 14.02 0.15
N ALA A 31 0.09 13.63 -1.11
CA ALA A 31 1.22 12.81 -1.53
C ALA A 31 2.56 13.52 -1.26
N GLU A 32 2.68 14.79 -1.64
CA GLU A 32 3.88 15.60 -1.37
C GLU A 32 4.17 15.71 0.15
N ALA A 33 3.12 15.88 0.97
CA ALA A 33 3.28 15.92 2.42
C ALA A 33 3.75 14.58 3.01
N CYS A 34 3.25 13.44 2.47
CA CYS A 34 3.73 12.10 2.85
C CYS A 34 5.21 11.92 2.48
N ILE A 35 5.59 12.31 1.26
CA ILE A 35 6.97 12.23 0.75
C ILE A 35 7.90 13.11 1.60
N ALA A 36 7.52 14.34 1.89
CA ALA A 36 8.28 15.26 2.75
C ALA A 36 8.45 14.73 4.19
N GLY A 37 7.56 13.85 4.63
CA GLY A 37 7.66 13.12 5.88
C GLY A 37 8.45 11.80 5.82
N GLY A 38 8.89 11.37 4.62
CA GLY A 38 9.71 10.19 4.40
C GLY A 38 8.93 8.92 4.02
N ILE A 39 7.63 8.99 3.77
CA ILE A 39 6.85 7.88 3.21
C ILE A 39 6.89 7.95 1.68
N THR A 40 7.68 7.08 1.07
CA THR A 40 8.01 7.09 -0.36
C THR A 40 7.45 5.89 -1.14
N ALA A 41 6.51 5.15 -0.58
CA ALA A 41 5.64 4.24 -1.31
C ALA A 41 4.19 4.70 -1.09
N LEU A 42 3.50 5.06 -2.19
CA LEU A 42 2.18 5.69 -2.14
C LEU A 42 1.21 5.03 -3.11
N GLU A 43 0.00 4.77 -2.64
CA GLU A 43 -1.15 4.34 -3.44
C GLU A 43 -2.10 5.52 -3.59
N VAL A 44 -2.45 5.91 -4.83
CA VAL A 44 -3.52 6.86 -5.09
C VAL A 44 -4.80 6.10 -5.37
N ALA A 45 -5.80 6.28 -4.51
CA ALA A 45 -7.06 5.55 -4.61
C ALA A 45 -7.97 6.11 -5.73
N PHE A 46 -8.57 5.24 -6.54
CA PHE A 46 -9.50 5.62 -7.63
C PHE A 46 -10.81 6.26 -7.15
N THR A 47 -11.05 6.32 -5.85
CA THR A 47 -12.08 7.17 -5.25
C THR A 47 -11.70 8.65 -5.21
N THR A 48 -10.47 9.00 -5.59
CA THR A 48 -10.00 10.37 -5.79
C THR A 48 -10.32 10.83 -7.22
N PRO A 49 -10.85 12.05 -7.42
CA PRO A 49 -11.05 12.58 -8.78
C PRO A 49 -9.72 12.67 -9.55
N ASP A 50 -9.76 12.33 -10.85
CA ASP A 50 -8.62 12.37 -11.77
C ASP A 50 -7.36 11.65 -11.21
N THR A 51 -7.53 10.48 -10.66
CA THR A 51 -6.41 9.65 -10.17
C THR A 51 -5.32 9.45 -11.23
N LEU A 52 -5.66 9.30 -12.49
CA LEU A 52 -4.69 9.13 -13.58
C LEU A 52 -3.82 10.38 -13.78
N GLY A 53 -4.41 11.57 -13.69
CA GLY A 53 -3.68 12.84 -13.72
C GLY A 53 -2.75 12.99 -12.53
N VAL A 54 -3.23 12.63 -11.33
CA VAL A 54 -2.41 12.64 -10.10
C VAL A 54 -1.19 11.72 -10.23
N LEU A 55 -1.38 10.49 -10.72
CA LEU A 55 -0.29 9.53 -10.93
C LEU A 55 0.78 10.08 -11.89
N ARG A 56 0.36 10.68 -13.03
CA ARG A 56 1.31 11.29 -14.00
C ARG A 56 2.10 12.43 -13.37
N ILE A 57 1.44 13.35 -12.67
CA ILE A 57 2.08 14.47 -11.99
C ILE A 57 3.13 14.00 -10.98
N LEU A 58 2.75 13.05 -10.12
CA LEU A 58 3.67 12.53 -9.10
C LEU A 58 4.83 11.75 -9.74
N ARG A 59 4.57 11.00 -10.81
CA ARG A 59 5.61 10.28 -11.54
C ARG A 59 6.61 11.21 -12.22
N GLU A 60 6.12 12.28 -12.82
CA GLU A 60 6.97 13.31 -13.45
C GLU A 60 7.85 14.01 -12.42
N ARG A 61 7.32 14.34 -11.25
CA ARG A 61 8.04 15.08 -10.20
C ARG A 61 9.08 14.24 -9.47
N HIS A 62 8.76 12.98 -9.17
CA HIS A 62 9.55 12.16 -8.25
C HIS A 62 10.30 10.99 -8.91
N GLY A 63 9.99 10.69 -10.17
CA GLY A 63 10.73 9.68 -10.93
C GLY A 63 10.82 8.34 -10.19
N ALA A 64 12.07 7.87 -9.98
CA ALA A 64 12.35 6.59 -9.33
C ALA A 64 12.41 6.66 -7.79
N ASP A 65 12.45 7.86 -7.21
CA ASP A 65 12.63 8.03 -5.76
C ASP A 65 11.38 7.61 -4.97
N VAL A 66 10.21 7.63 -5.62
CA VAL A 66 8.93 7.27 -5.04
C VAL A 66 8.32 6.09 -5.81
N LEU A 67 7.91 5.06 -5.07
CA LEU A 67 7.11 3.97 -5.59
C LEU A 67 5.64 4.40 -5.62
N LEU A 68 5.08 4.51 -6.82
CA LEU A 68 3.70 4.94 -7.03
C LEU A 68 2.83 3.78 -7.50
N GLY A 69 1.68 3.62 -6.88
CA GLY A 69 0.67 2.65 -7.26
C GLY A 69 -0.73 3.23 -7.29
N ALA A 70 -1.63 2.47 -7.88
CA ALA A 70 -3.06 2.77 -7.91
C ALA A 70 -3.81 1.85 -6.95
N GLY A 71 -4.71 2.42 -6.16
CA GLY A 71 -5.55 1.69 -5.22
C GLY A 71 -7.03 1.79 -5.53
N THR A 72 -7.81 0.90 -4.94
CA THR A 72 -9.25 0.75 -5.20
C THR A 72 -9.54 0.43 -6.68
N VAL A 73 -8.65 -0.35 -7.28
CA VAL A 73 -8.78 -0.83 -8.65
C VAL A 73 -9.66 -2.07 -8.66
N LEU A 74 -10.79 -2.03 -9.38
CA LEU A 74 -11.81 -3.09 -9.32
C LEU A 74 -11.87 -3.98 -10.59
N ASP A 75 -11.23 -3.54 -11.66
CA ASP A 75 -11.31 -4.17 -12.99
C ASP A 75 -10.00 -4.02 -13.79
N THR A 76 -9.92 -4.74 -14.90
CA THR A 76 -8.77 -4.76 -15.80
C THR A 76 -8.59 -3.45 -16.55
N GLU A 77 -9.66 -2.77 -16.90
CA GLU A 77 -9.66 -1.51 -17.65
C GLU A 77 -9.03 -0.41 -16.81
N THR A 78 -9.47 -0.30 -15.56
CA THR A 78 -8.91 0.63 -14.57
C THR A 78 -7.45 0.31 -14.27
N ALA A 79 -7.11 -0.98 -14.09
CA ALA A 79 -5.73 -1.41 -13.88
C ALA A 79 -4.84 -1.04 -15.08
N ARG A 80 -5.30 -1.30 -16.32
CA ARG A 80 -4.52 -0.95 -17.50
C ARG A 80 -4.32 0.55 -17.65
N ALA A 81 -5.35 1.36 -17.40
CA ALA A 81 -5.25 2.82 -17.41
C ALA A 81 -4.24 3.34 -16.37
N ALA A 82 -4.26 2.79 -15.14
CA ALA A 82 -3.32 3.14 -14.09
C ALA A 82 -1.86 2.79 -14.48
N ILE A 83 -1.63 1.63 -15.07
CA ILE A 83 -0.31 1.20 -15.56
C ILE A 83 0.21 2.19 -16.61
N LEU A 84 -0.64 2.59 -17.55
CA LEU A 84 -0.29 3.59 -18.59
C LEU A 84 -0.01 4.98 -17.99
N ALA A 85 -0.62 5.31 -16.85
CA ALA A 85 -0.36 6.54 -16.11
C ALA A 85 0.90 6.49 -15.23
N GLY A 86 1.62 5.34 -15.19
CA GLY A 86 2.88 5.19 -14.48
C GLY A 86 2.79 4.44 -13.15
N ALA A 87 1.66 3.80 -12.83
CA ALA A 87 1.55 2.95 -11.64
C ALA A 87 2.49 1.74 -11.74
N GLN A 88 3.27 1.50 -10.69
CA GLN A 88 4.24 0.41 -10.56
C GLN A 88 3.65 -0.78 -9.79
N PHE A 89 2.56 -0.56 -9.08
CA PHE A 89 1.78 -1.59 -8.38
C PHE A 89 0.29 -1.25 -8.41
N ILE A 90 -0.53 -2.29 -8.37
CA ILE A 90 -1.99 -2.20 -8.40
C ILE A 90 -2.53 -2.83 -7.12
N ILE A 91 -3.34 -2.07 -6.39
CA ILE A 91 -3.99 -2.51 -5.15
C ILE A 91 -5.51 -2.50 -5.35
N SER A 92 -6.16 -3.56 -4.94
CA SER A 92 -7.63 -3.66 -4.92
C SER A 92 -8.14 -3.95 -3.50
N PRO A 93 -9.42 -3.69 -3.21
CA PRO A 93 -10.04 -4.08 -1.94
C PRO A 93 -10.45 -5.56 -1.90
N SER A 94 -10.44 -6.24 -3.03
CA SER A 94 -10.92 -7.61 -3.21
C SER A 94 -10.06 -8.38 -4.20
N VAL A 95 -10.25 -9.71 -4.26
CA VAL A 95 -9.60 -10.56 -5.26
C VAL A 95 -10.35 -10.45 -6.58
N ASN A 96 -9.62 -10.07 -7.64
CA ASN A 96 -10.04 -10.17 -9.02
C ASN A 96 -8.93 -10.86 -9.82
N VAL A 97 -9.16 -12.11 -10.22
CA VAL A 97 -8.18 -12.97 -10.90
C VAL A 97 -7.73 -12.37 -12.22
N GLU A 98 -8.64 -11.76 -12.97
CA GLU A 98 -8.34 -11.17 -14.27
C GLU A 98 -7.41 -9.96 -14.13
N THR A 99 -7.65 -9.11 -13.12
CA THR A 99 -6.80 -7.97 -12.80
C THR A 99 -5.41 -8.42 -12.35
N ILE A 100 -5.31 -9.46 -11.51
CA ILE A 100 -4.02 -10.03 -11.09
C ILE A 100 -3.26 -10.55 -12.33
N THR A 101 -3.93 -11.34 -13.18
CA THR A 101 -3.35 -11.90 -14.41
C THR A 101 -2.90 -10.78 -15.39
N LEU A 102 -3.66 -9.69 -15.50
CA LEU A 102 -3.27 -8.52 -16.28
C LEU A 102 -1.97 -7.92 -15.73
N CYS A 103 -1.87 -7.72 -14.42
CA CYS A 103 -0.66 -7.19 -13.79
C CYS A 103 0.56 -8.08 -14.06
N GLN A 104 0.41 -9.42 -14.02
CA GLN A 104 1.47 -10.36 -14.35
C GLN A 104 1.94 -10.19 -15.80
N ARG A 105 1.02 -10.03 -16.75
CA ARG A 105 1.31 -9.82 -18.16
C ARG A 105 2.15 -8.57 -18.41
N TYR A 106 1.86 -7.50 -17.68
CA TYR A 106 2.58 -6.22 -17.81
C TYR A 106 3.75 -6.05 -16.86
N GLN A 107 4.08 -7.09 -16.06
CA GLN A 107 5.17 -7.09 -15.09
C GLN A 107 5.03 -5.94 -14.06
N VAL A 108 3.78 -5.69 -13.63
CA VAL A 108 3.41 -4.76 -12.57
C VAL A 108 3.03 -5.54 -11.33
N LEU A 109 3.36 -5.03 -10.14
CA LEU A 109 3.09 -5.69 -8.88
C LEU A 109 1.58 -5.75 -8.61
N ALA A 110 1.05 -6.94 -8.31
CA ALA A 110 -0.35 -7.16 -7.96
C ALA A 110 -0.52 -7.35 -6.45
N MET A 111 -1.33 -6.49 -5.83
CA MET A 111 -1.58 -6.50 -4.38
C MET A 111 -3.10 -6.53 -4.11
N PRO A 112 -3.79 -7.65 -4.44
CA PRO A 112 -5.23 -7.79 -4.23
C PRO A 112 -5.60 -7.84 -2.76
N GLY A 113 -6.80 -7.34 -2.43
CA GLY A 113 -7.40 -7.43 -1.11
C GLY A 113 -8.04 -8.80 -0.87
N ALA A 114 -7.84 -9.34 0.33
CA ALA A 114 -8.44 -10.57 0.80
C ALA A 114 -8.70 -10.47 2.30
N MET A 115 -9.67 -11.23 2.80
CA MET A 115 -9.93 -11.33 4.22
C MET A 115 -9.80 -12.77 4.73
N THR A 116 -10.09 -13.76 3.90
CA THR A 116 -10.17 -15.18 4.28
C THR A 116 -9.00 -15.98 3.71
N PRO A 117 -8.65 -17.14 4.31
CA PRO A 117 -7.65 -18.06 3.75
C PRO A 117 -7.96 -18.46 2.30
N THR A 118 -9.24 -18.70 1.96
CA THR A 118 -9.65 -19.05 0.59
C THR A 118 -9.32 -17.94 -0.40
N GLU A 119 -9.64 -16.69 -0.07
CA GLU A 119 -9.31 -15.54 -0.93
C GLU A 119 -7.81 -15.36 -1.07
N ILE A 120 -7.03 -15.53 0.01
CA ILE A 120 -5.57 -15.45 -0.02
C ILE A 120 -5.00 -16.50 -0.97
N VAL A 121 -5.43 -17.76 -0.85
CA VAL A 121 -4.96 -18.85 -1.73
C VAL A 121 -5.36 -18.56 -3.17
N THR A 122 -6.58 -18.12 -3.43
CA THR A 122 -7.04 -17.74 -4.78
C THR A 122 -6.18 -16.63 -5.38
N ALA A 123 -5.87 -15.61 -4.59
CA ALA A 123 -4.99 -14.51 -5.02
C ALA A 123 -3.59 -14.99 -5.38
N LEU A 124 -2.98 -15.83 -4.52
CA LEU A 124 -1.64 -16.39 -4.75
C LEU A 124 -1.61 -17.31 -5.99
N GLN A 125 -2.62 -18.13 -6.18
CA GLN A 125 -2.76 -18.99 -7.38
C GLN A 125 -2.86 -18.17 -8.68
N ALA A 126 -3.51 -17.00 -8.62
CA ALA A 126 -3.59 -16.08 -9.75
C ALA A 126 -2.28 -15.31 -9.99
N GLY A 127 -1.30 -15.40 -9.09
CA GLY A 127 -0.01 -14.75 -9.18
C GLY A 127 0.10 -13.42 -8.42
N ALA A 128 -0.69 -13.20 -7.37
CA ALA A 128 -0.51 -12.04 -6.50
C ALA A 128 0.88 -12.02 -5.87
N ASP A 129 1.50 -10.85 -5.79
CA ASP A 129 2.85 -10.67 -5.27
C ASP A 129 2.85 -10.39 -3.76
N ILE A 130 1.87 -9.62 -3.30
CA ILE A 130 1.57 -9.34 -1.89
C ILE A 130 0.05 -9.39 -1.75
N VAL A 131 -0.46 -9.95 -0.67
CA VAL A 131 -1.89 -9.97 -0.41
C VAL A 131 -2.22 -8.92 0.66
N LYS A 132 -3.02 -7.92 0.27
CA LYS A 132 -3.59 -6.94 1.19
C LYS A 132 -4.65 -7.61 2.06
N VAL A 133 -4.47 -7.63 3.37
CA VAL A 133 -5.53 -8.06 4.30
C VAL A 133 -6.38 -6.85 4.65
N PHE A 134 -7.67 -6.86 4.23
CA PHE A 134 -8.55 -5.68 4.35
C PHE A 134 -10.02 -6.08 4.56
N PRO A 135 -10.74 -5.42 5.49
CA PRO A 135 -10.27 -4.41 6.45
C PRO A 135 -9.63 -5.05 7.71
N ALA A 136 -8.34 -4.78 7.95
CA ALA A 136 -7.57 -5.46 9.00
C ALA A 136 -7.95 -5.07 10.44
N GLU A 137 -8.53 -3.87 10.64
CA GLU A 137 -9.00 -3.40 11.94
C GLU A 137 -10.06 -4.27 12.58
N MET A 138 -10.79 -5.04 11.78
CA MET A 138 -11.87 -5.91 12.29
C MET A 138 -11.36 -7.01 13.24
N PHE A 139 -10.14 -7.50 13.03
CA PHE A 139 -9.57 -8.61 13.78
C PHE A 139 -8.20 -8.33 14.41
N GLY A 140 -7.57 -7.24 14.03
CA GLY A 140 -6.27 -6.80 14.55
C GLY A 140 -5.08 -7.69 14.18
N PRO A 141 -3.89 -7.42 14.77
CA PRO A 141 -2.65 -8.12 14.43
C PRO A 141 -2.67 -9.63 14.66
N ALA A 142 -3.40 -10.11 15.67
CA ALA A 142 -3.52 -11.54 15.96
C ALA A 142 -4.07 -12.34 14.76
N TYR A 143 -4.89 -11.73 13.93
CA TYR A 143 -5.43 -12.37 12.74
C TYR A 143 -4.36 -12.64 11.69
N ILE A 144 -3.41 -11.73 11.50
CA ILE A 144 -2.26 -11.93 10.60
C ILE A 144 -1.46 -13.16 11.03
N LYS A 145 -1.20 -13.29 12.34
CA LYS A 145 -0.51 -14.46 12.89
C LYS A 145 -1.30 -15.76 12.65
N ALA A 146 -2.62 -15.72 12.82
CA ALA A 146 -3.49 -16.88 12.58
C ALA A 146 -3.51 -17.29 11.09
N LEU A 147 -3.56 -16.33 10.16
CA LEU A 147 -3.49 -16.59 8.72
C LEU A 147 -2.14 -17.19 8.31
N ARG A 148 -1.05 -16.72 8.88
CA ARG A 148 0.30 -17.20 8.55
C ARG A 148 0.61 -18.59 9.08
N ALA A 149 -0.09 -19.07 10.10
CA ALA A 149 0.12 -20.43 10.61
C ALA A 149 -0.06 -21.50 9.51
N PRO A 150 -1.19 -21.54 8.78
CA PRO A 150 -1.37 -22.46 7.64
C PRO A 150 -0.75 -21.94 6.32
N LEU A 151 -0.45 -20.65 6.19
CA LEU A 151 0.03 -20.01 4.96
C LEU A 151 1.33 -19.22 5.20
N PRO A 152 2.42 -19.87 5.68
CA PRO A 152 3.65 -19.17 6.05
C PRO A 152 4.34 -18.48 4.87
N GLN A 153 4.09 -18.92 3.64
CA GLN A 153 4.63 -18.36 2.40
C GLN A 153 3.89 -17.11 1.91
N ALA A 154 2.69 -16.80 2.47
CA ALA A 154 1.90 -15.67 2.01
C ALA A 154 2.50 -14.33 2.49
N PRO A 155 2.93 -13.43 1.57
CA PRO A 155 3.35 -12.09 1.93
C PRO A 155 2.12 -11.22 2.19
N LEU A 156 1.80 -10.98 3.46
CA LEU A 156 0.59 -10.28 3.89
C LEU A 156 0.88 -8.82 4.22
N MET A 157 0.01 -7.92 3.74
CA MET A 157 0.02 -6.48 4.03
C MET A 157 -1.32 -6.06 4.65
N PRO A 158 -1.43 -6.05 6.00
CA PRO A 158 -2.62 -5.53 6.65
C PRO A 158 -2.85 -4.05 6.32
N THR A 159 -4.12 -3.71 6.08
CA THR A 159 -4.57 -2.37 5.75
C THR A 159 -5.86 -2.07 6.49
N GLY A 160 -5.92 -0.91 7.15
CA GLY A 160 -7.00 -0.54 8.06
C GLY A 160 -6.57 -0.69 9.53
N GLY A 161 -6.85 0.33 10.34
CA GLY A 161 -6.53 0.36 11.77
C GLY A 161 -5.05 0.47 12.13
N VAL A 162 -4.16 0.67 11.14
CA VAL A 162 -2.73 0.85 11.39
C VAL A 162 -2.46 2.25 11.92
N THR A 163 -1.81 2.35 13.09
CA THR A 163 -1.39 3.60 13.74
C THR A 163 0.09 3.56 14.10
N VAL A 164 0.64 4.71 14.51
CA VAL A 164 2.03 4.79 15.00
C VAL A 164 2.24 3.89 16.21
N GLU A 165 1.25 3.82 17.10
CA GLU A 165 1.29 3.07 18.35
C GLU A 165 1.33 1.55 18.10
N ASN A 166 0.47 1.03 17.22
CA ASN A 166 0.32 -0.40 16.97
C ASN A 166 1.19 -0.94 15.81
N LEU A 167 1.94 -0.07 15.11
CA LEU A 167 2.73 -0.46 13.94
C LEU A 167 3.60 -1.71 14.20
N HIS A 168 4.25 -1.78 15.35
CA HIS A 168 5.13 -2.89 15.72
C HIS A 168 4.40 -4.22 15.88
N GLU A 169 3.14 -4.22 16.29
CA GLU A 169 2.33 -5.43 16.50
C GLU A 169 2.02 -6.13 15.17
N TRP A 170 1.78 -5.35 14.11
CA TRP A 170 1.56 -5.89 12.78
C TRP A 170 2.79 -6.63 12.24
N PHE A 171 3.99 -6.05 12.41
CA PHE A 171 5.23 -6.71 12.00
C PHE A 171 5.58 -7.90 12.90
N ALA A 172 5.38 -7.81 14.22
CA ALA A 172 5.54 -8.94 15.13
C ALA A 172 4.60 -10.11 14.80
N SER A 173 3.46 -9.83 14.18
CA SER A 173 2.52 -10.85 13.67
C SER A 173 2.90 -11.40 12.30
N GLY A 174 3.97 -10.88 11.68
CA GLY A 174 4.55 -11.36 10.44
C GLY A 174 4.05 -10.67 9.17
N ALA A 175 3.50 -9.46 9.28
CA ALA A 175 3.25 -8.62 8.10
C ALA A 175 4.57 -8.26 7.40
N VAL A 176 4.56 -8.27 6.05
CA VAL A 176 5.74 -7.88 5.25
C VAL A 176 5.77 -6.37 5.00
N ALA A 177 4.61 -5.74 4.99
CA ALA A 177 4.39 -4.31 4.91
C ALA A 177 3.04 -3.96 5.51
N VAL A 178 2.71 -2.69 5.66
CA VAL A 178 1.39 -2.20 6.09
C VAL A 178 0.86 -1.12 5.17
N GLY A 179 -0.47 -1.09 4.96
CA GLY A 179 -1.16 0.00 4.28
C GLY A 179 -1.71 1.02 5.30
N ILE A 180 -1.33 2.30 5.18
CA ILE A 180 -1.68 3.34 6.13
C ILE A 180 -2.61 4.36 5.47
N GLY A 181 -3.86 4.39 5.90
CA GLY A 181 -4.89 5.28 5.37
C GLY A 181 -5.12 6.53 6.24
N GLY A 182 -6.30 6.64 6.83
CA GLY A 182 -6.76 7.84 7.55
C GLY A 182 -5.88 8.30 8.70
N SER A 183 -5.18 7.38 9.38
CA SER A 183 -4.20 7.71 10.43
C SER A 183 -3.02 8.50 9.91
N LEU A 184 -2.69 8.40 8.62
CA LEU A 184 -1.66 9.16 7.94
C LEU A 184 -2.25 10.37 7.21
N SER A 185 -3.08 10.11 6.19
CA SER A 185 -3.51 11.10 5.20
C SER A 185 -4.79 11.86 5.58
N GLY A 186 -5.48 11.44 6.64
CA GLY A 186 -6.79 12.02 7.03
C GLY A 186 -6.82 13.54 7.16
N PRO A 187 -5.85 14.21 7.83
CA PRO A 187 -5.85 15.66 7.96
C PRO A 187 -5.77 16.41 6.62
N GLY A 188 -5.17 15.79 5.60
CA GLY A 188 -5.06 16.39 4.27
C GLY A 188 -6.41 16.58 3.57
N ALA A 189 -7.45 15.82 3.96
CA ALA A 189 -8.79 16.00 3.42
C ALA A 189 -9.39 17.39 3.76
N THR A 190 -8.95 18.01 4.85
CA THR A 190 -9.32 19.37 5.28
C THR A 190 -8.22 20.38 5.02
N GLY A 191 -7.15 20.02 4.28
CA GLY A 191 -6.06 20.93 3.90
C GLY A 191 -4.92 21.04 4.91
N ASP A 192 -4.90 20.26 5.99
CA ASP A 192 -3.80 20.26 6.96
C ASP A 192 -2.66 19.32 6.51
N TYR A 193 -1.91 19.78 5.50
CA TYR A 193 -0.77 19.04 4.95
C TYR A 193 0.43 18.99 5.91
N ALA A 194 0.55 19.98 6.80
CA ALA A 194 1.59 20.01 7.83
C ALA A 194 1.40 18.85 8.82
N ALA A 195 0.16 18.58 9.24
CA ALA A 195 -0.15 17.44 10.08
C ALA A 195 0.11 16.11 9.36
N VAL A 196 -0.17 16.01 8.05
CA VAL A 196 0.18 14.81 7.24
C VAL A 196 1.69 14.56 7.29
N THR A 197 2.51 15.59 7.06
CA THR A 197 3.98 15.50 7.13
C THR A 197 4.46 15.08 8.52
N ALA A 198 3.89 15.66 9.57
CA ALA A 198 4.24 15.30 10.95
C ALA A 198 3.91 13.83 11.27
N ARG A 199 2.73 13.35 10.84
CA ARG A 199 2.34 11.94 10.97
C ARG A 199 3.25 11.01 10.19
N ALA A 200 3.60 11.35 8.94
CA ALA A 200 4.53 10.58 8.14
C ALA A 200 5.89 10.42 8.84
N ARG A 201 6.45 11.50 9.38
CA ARG A 201 7.68 11.45 10.18
C ARG A 201 7.57 10.55 11.41
N ALA A 202 6.43 10.59 12.10
CA ALA A 202 6.18 9.73 13.26
C ALA A 202 6.16 8.24 12.86
N PHE A 203 5.49 7.89 11.76
CA PHE A 203 5.50 6.53 11.22
C PHE A 203 6.90 6.06 10.83
N VAL A 204 7.66 6.90 10.12
CA VAL A 204 9.05 6.59 9.72
C VAL A 204 9.94 6.37 10.93
N ALA A 205 9.86 7.23 11.94
CA ALA A 205 10.61 7.08 13.18
C ALA A 205 10.23 5.80 13.94
N ARG A 206 8.94 5.45 13.96
CA ARG A 206 8.47 4.19 14.56
C ARG A 206 8.96 2.97 13.80
N MET A 207 8.92 3.01 12.46
CA MET A 207 9.39 1.91 11.60
C MET A 207 10.88 1.62 11.79
N ALA A 208 11.71 2.64 11.95
CA ALA A 208 13.13 2.48 12.24
C ALA A 208 13.37 1.66 13.53
N ARG A 209 12.55 1.89 14.57
CA ARG A 209 12.62 1.12 15.83
C ARG A 209 12.15 -0.33 15.69
N VAL A 210 11.11 -0.55 14.86
CA VAL A 210 10.60 -1.92 14.56
C VAL A 210 11.71 -2.76 13.94
N ARG A 211 12.45 -2.21 12.98
CA ARG A 211 13.54 -2.93 12.30
C ARG A 211 14.70 -3.30 13.18
N ILE A 212 15.09 -2.43 14.09
CA ILE A 212 16.17 -2.73 15.05
C ILE A 212 15.78 -3.93 15.91
N SER A 213 14.53 -4.00 16.36
CA SER A 213 14.06 -5.11 17.20
C SER A 213 13.97 -6.45 16.46
N THR A 214 13.71 -6.44 15.14
CA THR A 214 13.63 -7.67 14.32
C THR A 214 15.00 -8.17 13.84
N SER A 215 16.03 -7.32 13.84
CA SER A 215 17.39 -7.70 13.44
C SER A 215 18.21 -8.29 14.61
N SER A 216 17.70 -8.22 15.85
CA SER A 216 18.39 -8.64 17.08
C SER A 216 17.87 -9.98 17.64
N GLY A 217 16.98 -10.66 16.97
CA GLY A 217 16.39 -11.97 17.33
C GLY A 217 16.60 -12.99 16.23
#